data_9a862b0162def36f0be466bab5faf8ae
#
_entry.id   9a862b0162def36f0be466bab5faf8ae
#
_cell.length_a   1.000
_cell.length_b   1.000
_cell.length_c   1.000
_cell.angle_alpha   90.00
_cell.angle_beta   90.00
_cell.angle_gamma   90.00
#
_symmetry.space_group_name_H-M   'P 1'
#
loop_
_entity.id
_entity.type
_entity.pdbx_description
1 polymer ?
#
loop_
_entity_poly.entity_id
_entity_poly.type
_entity_poly.pdbx_seq_one_letter_code
_entity_poly.pdbx_strand_id
1 'polypeptide(L)' 'MSEAEQTTLHFILSAAMQEFLEKGYKSASLRNIVKTAGVTTGAFYGYYDSKEDLFEALV' A
#
# COMPACT_ATOMS: atom_id res chain seq x y z
N MET A 1 -5.49 2.69 -18.72
CA MET A 1 -4.50 2.44 -17.65
C MET A 1 -3.52 1.38 -18.11
N SER A 2 -2.22 1.58 -17.91
CA SER A 2 -1.21 0.64 -18.35
C SER A 2 -1.14 -0.57 -17.42
N GLU A 3 -0.64 -1.69 -17.95
CA GLU A 3 -0.43 -2.88 -17.12
C GLU A 3 0.52 -2.59 -15.96
N ALA A 4 1.54 -1.78 -16.19
CA ALA A 4 2.52 -1.45 -15.16
C ALA A 4 1.86 -0.72 -13.99
N GLU A 5 0.93 0.18 -14.27
CA GLU A 5 0.21 0.90 -13.22
C GLU A 5 -0.67 -0.03 -12.41
N GLN A 6 -1.39 -0.94 -13.08
CA GLN A 6 -2.23 -1.91 -12.40
C GLN A 6 -1.41 -2.84 -11.54
N THR A 7 -0.26 -3.26 -12.03
CA THR A 7 0.63 -4.14 -11.29
C THR A 7 1.16 -3.46 -10.04
N THR A 8 1.58 -2.21 -10.15
CA THR A 8 2.08 -1.44 -9.01
C THR A 8 0.99 -1.28 -7.95
N LEU A 9 -0.21 -0.91 -8.37
CA LEU A 9 -1.33 -0.75 -7.46
C LEU A 9 -1.67 -2.07 -6.76
N HIS A 10 -1.65 -3.17 -7.51
CA HIS A 10 -1.91 -4.49 -6.95
C HIS A 10 -0.89 -4.83 -5.85
N PHE A 11 0.38 -4.57 -6.08
CA PHE A 11 1.42 -4.85 -5.10
C PHE A 11 1.23 -4.00 -3.85
N ILE A 12 0.88 -2.73 -4.01
CA ILE A 12 0.62 -1.85 -2.87
C ILE A 12 -0.54 -2.37 -2.04
N LEU A 13 -1.65 -2.71 -2.68
CA LEU A 13 -2.84 -3.18 -1.97
C LEU A 13 -2.60 -4.53 -1.30
N SER A 14 -1.90 -5.43 -1.94
CA SER A 14 -1.58 -6.74 -1.35
C SER A 14 -0.68 -6.59 -0.13
N ALA A 15 0.34 -5.75 -0.24
CA ALA A 15 1.25 -5.50 0.88
C ALA A 15 0.53 -4.84 2.04
N ALA A 16 -0.37 -3.89 1.73
CA ALA A 16 -1.15 -3.20 2.75
C ALA A 16 -2.07 -4.16 3.49
N MET A 17 -2.76 -5.02 2.77
CA MET A 17 -3.65 -5.99 3.39
C MET A 17 -2.87 -6.90 4.33
N GLN A 18 -1.73 -7.39 3.90
CA GLN A 18 -0.90 -8.24 4.72
C GLN A 18 -0.45 -7.53 5.99
N GLU A 19 0.00 -6.29 5.86
CA GLU A 19 0.46 -5.50 7.01
C GLU A 19 -0.68 -5.26 8.00
N PHE A 20 -1.85 -4.87 7.51
CA PHE A 20 -3.01 -4.61 8.38
C PHE A 20 -3.49 -5.87 9.07
N LEU A 21 -3.48 -7.01 8.38
CA LEU A 21 -3.90 -8.28 8.98
C LEU A 21 -2.93 -8.75 10.06
N GLU A 22 -1.65 -8.54 9.85
CA GLU A 22 -0.64 -8.98 10.82
C GLU A 22 -0.55 -8.08 12.04
N LYS A 23 -0.64 -6.76 11.85
CA LYS A 23 -0.33 -5.80 12.92
C LYS A 23 -1.52 -4.97 13.37
N GLY A 24 -2.61 -5.01 12.64
CA GLY A 24 -3.74 -4.13 12.87
C GLY A 24 -3.48 -2.74 12.34
N TYR A 25 -4.52 -1.94 12.24
CA TYR A 25 -4.42 -0.61 11.63
C TYR A 25 -3.42 0.30 12.34
N LYS A 26 -3.50 0.35 13.68
CA LYS A 26 -2.67 1.27 14.45
C LYS A 26 -1.18 0.98 14.30
N SER A 27 -0.83 -0.30 14.31
CA SER A 27 0.57 -0.71 14.29
C SER A 27 1.12 -0.89 12.90
N ALA A 28 0.27 -0.84 11.89
CA ALA A 28 0.70 -1.01 10.51
C ALA A 28 1.61 0.15 10.09
N SER A 29 2.68 -0.18 9.39
CA SER A 29 3.70 0.79 8.98
C SER A 29 3.66 1.01 7.48
N LEU A 30 3.48 2.28 7.06
CA LEU A 30 3.54 2.62 5.64
C LEU A 30 4.90 2.28 5.05
N ARG A 31 5.96 2.49 5.82
CA ARG A 31 7.31 2.15 5.36
C ARG A 31 7.42 0.68 5.03
N ASN A 32 6.89 -0.18 5.88
CA ASN A 32 6.90 -1.62 5.63
C ASN A 32 6.04 -1.99 4.44
N ILE A 33 4.89 -1.35 4.29
CA ILE A 33 4.01 -1.59 3.15
C ILE A 33 4.73 -1.26 1.85
N VAL A 34 5.36 -0.10 1.78
CA VAL A 34 6.10 0.34 0.59
C VAL A 34 7.25 -0.63 0.30
N LYS A 35 7.96 -1.05 1.33
CA LYS A 35 9.08 -1.98 1.19
C LYS A 35 8.60 -3.34 0.69
N THR A 36 7.54 -3.87 1.29
CA THR A 36 6.98 -5.17 0.89
C THR A 36 6.45 -5.13 -0.53
N ALA A 37 5.82 -4.02 -0.91
CA ALA A 37 5.29 -3.87 -2.26
C ALA A 37 6.39 -3.75 -3.32
N GLY A 38 7.62 -3.39 -2.90
CA GLY A 38 8.73 -3.25 -3.82
C GLY A 38 8.65 -1.99 -4.67
N VAL A 39 7.98 -0.96 -4.16
CA VAL A 39 7.85 0.32 -4.87
C VAL A 39 8.59 1.40 -4.11
N THR A 40 8.81 2.54 -4.76
CA THR A 40 9.41 3.68 -4.08
C THR A 40 8.36 4.43 -3.27
N THR A 41 8.83 5.18 -2.27
CA THR A 41 7.93 6.03 -1.47
C THR A 41 7.18 7.02 -2.36
N GLY A 42 7.88 7.60 -3.33
CA GLY A 42 7.26 8.53 -4.27
C GLY A 42 6.17 7.88 -5.09
N ALA A 43 6.39 6.65 -5.54
CA ALA A 43 5.39 5.91 -6.30
C ALA A 43 4.15 5.64 -5.44
N PHE A 44 4.35 5.27 -4.17
CA PHE A 44 3.25 5.05 -3.25
C PHE A 44 2.40 6.31 -3.10
N TYR A 45 3.03 7.46 -2.86
CA TYR A 45 2.31 8.71 -2.66
C TYR A 45 1.66 9.24 -3.93
N GLY A 46 1.98 8.66 -5.07
CA GLY A 46 1.25 8.92 -6.31
C GLY A 46 -0.13 8.26 -6.33
N TYR A 47 -0.32 7.24 -5.50
CA TYR A 47 -1.61 6.52 -5.44
C TYR A 47 -2.42 6.87 -4.19
N TYR A 48 -1.76 7.00 -3.05
CA TYR A 48 -2.43 7.24 -1.77
C TYR A 48 -1.66 8.27 -0.97
N ASP A 49 -2.37 9.12 -0.24
CA ASP A 49 -1.75 10.19 0.54
C ASP A 49 -1.39 9.76 1.95
N SER A 50 -2.06 8.75 2.48
CA SER A 50 -1.89 8.37 3.88
C SER A 50 -2.29 6.93 4.10
N LYS A 51 -2.00 6.44 5.30
CA LYS A 51 -2.41 5.12 5.74
C LYS A 51 -3.94 5.01 5.75
N GLU A 52 -4.61 6.09 6.13
CA GLU A 52 -6.07 6.11 6.16
C GLU A 52 -6.67 5.94 4.77
N ASP A 53 -6.12 6.65 3.78
CA ASP A 53 -6.57 6.53 2.40
C ASP A 53 -6.38 5.10 1.89
N LEU A 54 -5.25 4.52 2.23
CA LEU A 54 -4.94 3.16 1.82
C LEU A 54 -5.92 2.17 2.45
N PHE A 55 -6.21 2.34 3.73
CA PHE A 55 -7.14 1.47 4.43
C PHE A 55 -8.53 1.55 3.84
N GLU A 56 -8.99 2.76 3.51
CA GLU A 56 -10.30 2.96 2.89
C GLU A 56 -10.40 2.24 1.55
N ALA A 57 -9.31 2.17 0.80
CA ALA A 57 -9.30 1.49 -0.48
C ALA A 57 -9.48 -0.03 -0.33
N LEU A 58 -9.17 -0.57 0.83
CA LEU A 58 -9.27 -2.00 1.11
C LEU A 58 -10.61 -2.42 1.73
N VAL A 59 -11.39 -1.47 2.19
CA VAL A 59 -12.64 -1.74 2.91
C VAL A 59 -13.86 -1.85 1.98
#